data_10320b056dfe3f40e58b4bada27ebae2
#
_entry.id   10320b056dfe3f40e58b4bada27ebae2
#
_cell.length_a   1.000
_cell.length_b   1.000
_cell.length_c   1.000
_cell.angle_alpha   90.00
_cell.angle_beta   90.00
_cell.angle_gamma   90.00
#
_symmetry.space_group_name_H-M   'P 1'
#
loop_
_entity.id
_entity.type
_entity.pdbx_description
1 polymer ?
#
loop_
_entity_poly.entity_id
_entity_poly.type
_entity_poly.pdbx_seq_one_letter_code
_entity_poly.pdbx_strand_id
1 'polypeptide(L)'
;MKKKHVVLAYSGGLDTTVILHWLAERGYEVTAFLADVGQRTEDLDLIAARATKGGASRFIAKNLRDEFLHDFFLPCLHGHAQYEGRYLLGTSIARPIIAKAQVETAQELGAQLLAHGATGKGNDQVRFELTYQALAPELSILPVWRDPEFIKAFGEGRKSMLAYAADHRLEVKASAAKPWSSDDNLLHISYEAGLLEDPWIGAPPALFERMVHPTKAPDQVERFIIKWQNGVPTTVSSAVPNKPEGDLGVLSYEPGAILSEGFAAVFDYVDLAAARNGVGSLGLVESRYVGMKSRGEYHAPGHTVLLAAHRDIEALCLTGSLILDKERRAVDFATSVYNGYWYDAATEAHRTYLQATQATVTGETRVALYKGNVMIEGRRSPLALYDAAIATMDGEGKYRQEDATGFIRLHGLPLRVRRQVQGR
;
A
#
# COMPACT_ATOMS: atom_id res chain seq x y z
N MET A 1 2.74 9.90 -43.58
CA MET A 1 3.05 8.76 -42.70
C MET A 1 1.97 8.65 -41.66
N LYS A 2 1.53 7.44 -41.28
CA LYS A 2 0.57 7.25 -40.19
C LYS A 2 1.23 7.75 -38.88
N LYS A 3 0.51 8.53 -38.09
CA LYS A 3 1.03 8.98 -36.78
C LYS A 3 1.31 7.77 -35.91
N LYS A 4 2.41 7.80 -35.13
CA LYS A 4 2.67 6.78 -34.12
C LYS A 4 1.70 6.98 -32.96
N HIS A 5 1.03 5.91 -32.56
CA HIS A 5 0.04 5.92 -31.48
C HIS A 5 0.71 5.60 -30.13
N VAL A 6 0.49 6.47 -29.16
CA VAL A 6 1.01 6.34 -27.79
C VAL A 6 -0.15 6.32 -26.80
N VAL A 7 -0.11 5.40 -25.83
CA VAL A 7 -0.98 5.42 -24.66
C VAL A 7 -0.18 6.03 -23.52
N LEU A 8 -0.65 7.17 -23.01
CA LEU A 8 -0.04 7.93 -21.91
C LEU A 8 -0.78 7.64 -20.62
N ALA A 9 -0.09 7.18 -19.56
CA ALA A 9 -0.63 7.18 -18.20
C ALA A 9 -0.90 8.62 -17.77
N TYR A 10 -2.19 8.99 -17.68
CA TYR A 10 -2.68 10.34 -17.53
C TYR A 10 -3.45 10.52 -16.23
N SER A 11 -2.97 11.37 -15.34
CA SER A 11 -3.63 11.68 -14.06
C SER A 11 -4.50 12.94 -14.08
N GLY A 12 -4.45 13.72 -15.16
CA GLY A 12 -5.07 15.06 -15.22
C GLY A 12 -4.30 16.14 -14.46
N GLY A 13 -3.15 15.81 -13.86
CA GLY A 13 -2.27 16.77 -13.19
C GLY A 13 -1.41 17.59 -14.18
N LEU A 14 -0.62 18.54 -13.63
CA LEU A 14 0.23 19.43 -14.41
C LEU A 14 1.16 18.66 -15.36
N ASP A 15 1.97 17.75 -14.78
CA ASP A 15 3.02 17.04 -15.52
C ASP A 15 2.45 16.24 -16.69
N THR A 16 1.41 15.43 -16.44
CA THR A 16 0.81 14.60 -17.47
C THR A 16 0.04 15.41 -18.52
N THR A 17 -0.52 16.57 -18.17
CA THR A 17 -1.18 17.46 -19.12
C THR A 17 -0.16 18.17 -20.04
N VAL A 18 0.97 18.59 -19.50
CA VAL A 18 2.07 19.17 -20.31
C VAL A 18 2.67 18.10 -21.22
N ILE A 19 2.93 16.88 -20.70
CA ILE A 19 3.44 15.76 -21.49
C ILE A 19 2.50 15.41 -22.64
N LEU A 20 1.20 15.31 -22.36
CA LEU A 20 0.18 15.05 -23.38
C LEU A 20 0.26 16.04 -24.54
N HIS A 21 0.25 17.33 -24.21
CA HIS A 21 0.30 18.40 -25.21
C HIS A 21 1.62 18.39 -25.98
N TRP A 22 2.74 18.21 -25.27
CA TRP A 22 4.07 18.12 -25.88
C TRP A 22 4.22 16.97 -26.88
N LEU A 23 3.61 15.82 -26.59
CA LEU A 23 3.57 14.66 -27.50
C LEU A 23 2.65 14.93 -28.71
N ALA A 24 1.48 15.53 -28.48
CA ALA A 24 0.53 15.85 -29.56
C ALA A 24 1.14 16.86 -30.57
N GLU A 25 1.85 17.91 -30.11
CA GLU A 25 2.56 18.86 -30.96
C GLU A 25 3.68 18.19 -31.80
N ARG A 26 4.28 17.11 -31.30
CA ARG A 26 5.29 16.33 -32.04
C ARG A 26 4.70 15.31 -32.98
N GLY A 27 3.39 15.38 -33.20
CA GLY A 27 2.69 14.59 -34.20
C GLY A 27 2.35 13.17 -33.76
N TYR A 28 2.43 12.83 -32.47
CA TYR A 28 1.89 11.56 -31.95
C TYR A 28 0.36 11.59 -31.92
N GLU A 29 -0.24 10.42 -32.11
CA GLU A 29 -1.64 10.18 -31.76
C GLU A 29 -1.66 9.74 -30.29
N VAL A 30 -2.20 10.57 -29.39
CA VAL A 30 -2.12 10.31 -27.95
C VAL A 30 -3.46 9.86 -27.41
N THR A 31 -3.50 8.65 -26.83
CA THR A 31 -4.58 8.23 -25.94
C THR A 31 -4.21 8.55 -24.50
N ALA A 32 -4.99 9.41 -23.86
CA ALA A 32 -4.88 9.68 -22.43
C ALA A 32 -5.58 8.56 -21.66
N PHE A 33 -4.81 7.76 -20.90
CA PHE A 33 -5.30 6.64 -20.11
C PHE A 33 -5.30 6.99 -18.62
N LEU A 34 -6.46 6.98 -17.98
CA LEU A 34 -6.64 7.18 -16.55
C LEU A 34 -7.04 5.88 -15.88
N ALA A 35 -6.25 5.46 -14.89
CA ALA A 35 -6.59 4.37 -14.00
C ALA A 35 -7.24 4.91 -12.71
N ASP A 36 -8.46 4.49 -12.40
CA ASP A 36 -9.07 4.72 -11.09
C ASP A 36 -8.61 3.61 -10.14
N VAL A 37 -7.62 3.93 -9.31
CA VAL A 37 -7.13 3.10 -8.20
C VAL A 37 -7.61 3.63 -6.84
N GLY A 38 -8.73 4.35 -6.83
CA GLY A 38 -9.36 4.90 -5.62
C GLY A 38 -8.79 6.23 -5.15
N GLN A 39 -8.03 6.94 -6.00
CA GLN A 39 -7.61 8.30 -5.73
C GLN A 39 -8.83 9.24 -5.67
N ARG A 40 -8.76 10.27 -4.84
CA ARG A 40 -9.78 11.32 -4.78
C ARG A 40 -9.68 12.19 -6.04
N THR A 41 -10.39 11.80 -7.09
CA THR A 41 -10.39 12.48 -8.38
C THR A 41 -11.45 13.57 -8.44
N GLU A 42 -11.23 14.50 -9.39
CA GLU A 42 -12.29 15.34 -9.94
C GLU A 42 -13.28 14.48 -10.76
N ASP A 43 -14.36 15.11 -11.16
CA ASP A 43 -15.27 14.54 -12.15
C ASP A 43 -14.50 14.05 -13.38
N LEU A 44 -14.75 12.81 -13.79
CA LEU A 44 -14.11 12.18 -14.95
C LEU A 44 -14.36 12.96 -16.24
N ASP A 45 -15.53 13.58 -16.39
CA ASP A 45 -15.87 14.39 -17.57
C ASP A 45 -14.99 15.64 -17.65
N LEU A 46 -14.67 16.26 -16.51
CA LEU A 46 -13.74 17.39 -16.47
C LEU A 46 -12.31 16.98 -16.84
N ILE A 47 -11.88 15.80 -16.39
CA ILE A 47 -10.55 15.26 -16.73
C ILE A 47 -10.51 14.91 -18.23
N ALA A 48 -11.57 14.29 -18.77
CA ALA A 48 -11.70 13.96 -20.19
C ALA A 48 -11.68 15.20 -21.08
N ALA A 49 -12.45 16.24 -20.70
CA ALA A 49 -12.45 17.52 -21.40
C ALA A 49 -11.06 18.18 -21.41
N ARG A 50 -10.36 18.14 -20.28
CA ARG A 50 -8.98 18.64 -20.16
C ARG A 50 -8.01 17.86 -21.04
N ALA A 51 -8.11 16.53 -21.07
CA ALA A 51 -7.30 15.69 -21.93
C ALA A 51 -7.53 16.01 -23.42
N THR A 52 -8.78 16.13 -23.83
CA THR A 52 -9.17 16.46 -25.21
C THR A 52 -8.65 17.85 -25.61
N LYS A 53 -8.81 18.85 -24.75
CA LYS A 53 -8.30 20.22 -24.96
C LYS A 53 -6.76 20.23 -25.00
N GLY A 54 -6.11 19.35 -24.26
CA GLY A 54 -4.65 19.16 -24.28
C GLY A 54 -4.13 18.43 -25.53
N GLY A 55 -5.01 17.97 -26.42
CA GLY A 55 -4.62 17.35 -27.69
C GLY A 55 -4.72 15.82 -27.70
N ALA A 56 -5.34 15.20 -26.71
CA ALA A 56 -5.62 13.75 -26.73
C ALA A 56 -6.59 13.43 -27.89
N SER A 57 -6.26 12.41 -28.67
CA SER A 57 -7.15 11.84 -29.68
C SER A 57 -8.27 11.00 -29.05
N ARG A 58 -8.02 10.48 -27.86
CA ARG A 58 -8.93 9.64 -27.08
C ARG A 58 -8.63 9.77 -25.59
N PHE A 59 -9.67 9.70 -24.75
CA PHE A 59 -9.59 9.52 -23.32
C PHE A 59 -10.22 8.20 -22.92
N ILE A 60 -9.54 7.41 -22.08
CA ILE A 60 -10.03 6.13 -21.55
C ILE A 60 -9.80 6.12 -20.05
N ALA A 61 -10.84 5.82 -19.29
CA ALA A 61 -10.76 5.59 -17.85
C ALA A 61 -11.16 4.14 -17.54
N LYS A 62 -10.36 3.45 -16.72
CA LYS A 62 -10.67 2.09 -16.21
C LYS A 62 -10.75 2.14 -14.69
N ASN A 63 -11.83 1.59 -14.11
CA ASN A 63 -11.94 1.37 -12.67
C ASN A 63 -11.19 0.09 -12.29
N LEU A 64 -10.17 0.22 -11.45
CA LEU A 64 -9.29 -0.86 -11.03
C LEU A 64 -9.35 -1.13 -9.53
N ARG A 65 -10.32 -0.57 -8.80
CA ARG A 65 -10.37 -0.61 -7.32
C ARG A 65 -10.44 -2.03 -6.78
N ASP A 66 -11.32 -2.87 -7.34
CA ASP A 66 -11.49 -4.25 -6.88
C ASP A 66 -10.25 -5.09 -7.18
N GLU A 67 -9.69 -4.97 -8.39
CA GLU A 67 -8.45 -5.64 -8.77
C GLU A 67 -7.30 -5.16 -7.87
N PHE A 68 -7.23 -3.87 -7.57
CA PHE A 68 -6.21 -3.29 -6.70
C PHE A 68 -6.24 -3.88 -5.29
N LEU A 69 -7.44 -4.08 -4.73
CA LEU A 69 -7.60 -4.71 -3.41
C LEU A 69 -7.25 -6.20 -3.44
N HIS A 70 -7.80 -6.96 -4.40
CA HIS A 70 -7.67 -8.42 -4.40
C HIS A 70 -6.32 -8.91 -4.87
N ASP A 71 -5.80 -8.32 -5.96
CA ASP A 71 -4.63 -8.87 -6.65
C ASP A 71 -3.32 -8.19 -6.23
N PHE A 72 -3.38 -6.97 -5.67
CA PHE A 72 -2.20 -6.21 -5.28
C PHE A 72 -2.11 -5.95 -3.77
N PHE A 73 -3.17 -5.47 -3.14
CA PHE A 73 -3.14 -5.19 -1.72
C PHE A 73 -3.18 -6.46 -0.86
N LEU A 74 -4.08 -7.40 -1.16
CA LEU A 74 -4.26 -8.62 -0.36
C LEU A 74 -2.97 -9.44 -0.24
N PRO A 75 -2.16 -9.69 -1.29
CA PRO A 75 -0.86 -10.34 -1.15
C PRO A 75 0.11 -9.59 -0.23
N CYS A 76 0.09 -8.25 -0.24
CA CYS A 76 0.89 -7.45 0.68
C CYS A 76 0.41 -7.56 2.13
N LEU A 77 -0.90 -7.63 2.34
CA LEU A 77 -1.51 -7.87 3.65
C LEU A 77 -1.13 -9.26 4.17
N HIS A 78 -1.28 -10.30 3.36
CA HIS A 78 -0.89 -11.68 3.69
C HIS A 78 0.61 -11.79 4.03
N GLY A 79 1.46 -11.05 3.32
CA GLY A 79 2.89 -10.99 3.57
C GLY A 79 3.29 -10.09 4.76
N HIS A 80 2.39 -9.28 5.30
CA HIS A 80 2.74 -8.16 6.18
C HIS A 80 3.86 -7.30 5.56
N ALA A 81 3.81 -7.11 4.24
CA ALA A 81 4.88 -6.55 3.46
C ALA A 81 5.14 -5.08 3.81
N GLN A 82 6.33 -4.81 4.29
CA GLN A 82 6.79 -3.47 4.66
C GLN A 82 8.22 -3.27 4.15
N TYR A 83 8.42 -2.27 3.28
CA TYR A 83 9.78 -1.93 2.87
C TYR A 83 10.52 -1.22 4.01
N GLU A 84 11.76 -1.62 4.24
CA GLU A 84 12.58 -1.20 5.39
C GLU A 84 11.85 -1.32 6.75
N GLY A 85 10.92 -2.29 6.85
CA GLY A 85 10.15 -2.58 8.07
C GLY A 85 9.07 -1.55 8.43
N ARG A 86 8.81 -0.56 7.58
CA ARG A 86 7.93 0.56 7.88
C ARG A 86 6.97 0.97 6.75
N TYR A 87 7.46 1.10 5.52
CA TYR A 87 6.68 1.63 4.41
C TYR A 87 5.71 0.58 3.86
N LEU A 88 4.41 0.89 3.84
CA LEU A 88 3.29 -0.01 3.49
C LEU A 88 3.05 -0.18 1.98
N LEU A 89 4.00 0.21 1.13
CA LEU A 89 4.03 -0.06 -0.31
C LEU A 89 2.87 0.52 -1.16
N GLY A 90 2.02 1.40 -0.63
CA GLY A 90 0.81 1.85 -1.33
C GLY A 90 1.05 2.43 -2.73
N THR A 91 2.08 3.29 -2.92
CA THR A 91 2.48 3.75 -4.26
C THR A 91 3.13 2.63 -5.07
N SER A 92 3.94 1.78 -4.41
CA SER A 92 4.73 0.73 -5.09
C SER A 92 3.85 -0.30 -5.78
N ILE A 93 2.69 -0.65 -5.21
CA ILE A 93 1.74 -1.60 -5.80
C ILE A 93 0.70 -0.92 -6.73
N ALA A 94 0.52 0.40 -6.63
CA ALA A 94 -0.34 1.12 -7.54
C ALA A 94 0.25 1.24 -8.97
N ARG A 95 1.58 1.33 -9.11
CA ARG A 95 2.21 1.48 -10.44
C ARG A 95 2.11 0.22 -11.29
N PRO A 96 2.37 -1.00 -10.81
CA PRO A 96 2.20 -2.22 -11.61
C PRO A 96 0.78 -2.44 -12.12
N ILE A 97 -0.27 -2.17 -11.33
CA ILE A 97 -1.64 -2.32 -11.81
C ILE A 97 -1.99 -1.26 -12.86
N ILE A 98 -1.59 0.00 -12.67
CA ILE A 98 -1.80 1.06 -13.66
C ILE A 98 -1.10 0.69 -14.97
N ALA A 99 0.17 0.25 -14.89
CA ALA A 99 0.96 -0.13 -16.05
C ALA A 99 0.38 -1.36 -16.77
N LYS A 100 -0.12 -2.37 -16.05
CA LYS A 100 -0.82 -3.52 -16.61
C LYS A 100 -2.03 -3.08 -17.43
N ALA A 101 -2.93 -2.33 -16.84
CA ALA A 101 -4.15 -1.86 -17.52
C ALA A 101 -3.85 -0.93 -18.71
N GLN A 102 -2.75 -0.18 -18.65
CA GLN A 102 -2.26 0.63 -19.76
C GLN A 102 -1.71 -0.22 -20.90
N VAL A 103 -0.96 -1.29 -20.62
CA VAL A 103 -0.50 -2.28 -21.61
C VAL A 103 -1.68 -2.93 -22.31
N GLU A 104 -2.65 -3.44 -21.56
CA GLU A 104 -3.89 -4.04 -22.11
C GLU A 104 -4.61 -3.07 -23.04
N THR A 105 -4.74 -1.80 -22.61
CA THR A 105 -5.34 -0.75 -23.44
C THR A 105 -4.53 -0.48 -24.71
N ALA A 106 -3.20 -0.48 -24.63
CA ALA A 106 -2.36 -0.28 -25.81
C ALA A 106 -2.49 -1.43 -26.80
N GLN A 107 -2.56 -2.66 -26.33
CA GLN A 107 -2.78 -3.86 -27.15
C GLN A 107 -4.17 -3.84 -27.81
N GLU A 108 -5.23 -3.52 -27.04
CA GLU A 108 -6.61 -3.36 -27.57
C GLU A 108 -6.70 -2.33 -28.71
N LEU A 109 -5.93 -1.25 -28.62
CA LEU A 109 -5.91 -0.16 -29.59
C LEU A 109 -4.90 -0.35 -30.73
N GLY A 110 -4.06 -1.37 -30.68
CA GLY A 110 -2.93 -1.53 -31.59
C GLY A 110 -1.92 -0.38 -31.54
N ALA A 111 -1.78 0.24 -30.37
CA ALA A 111 -0.79 1.28 -30.13
C ALA A 111 0.63 0.68 -30.09
N GLN A 112 1.62 1.47 -30.47
CA GLN A 112 3.02 1.01 -30.55
C GLN A 112 3.87 1.51 -29.38
N LEU A 113 3.36 2.50 -28.61
CA LEU A 113 4.14 3.23 -27.65
C LEU A 113 3.40 3.36 -26.32
N LEU A 114 4.15 3.27 -25.23
CA LEU A 114 3.70 3.56 -23.86
C LEU A 114 4.47 4.76 -23.32
N ALA A 115 3.78 5.64 -22.59
CA ALA A 115 4.40 6.78 -21.92
C ALA A 115 3.82 6.97 -20.50
N HIS A 116 4.60 7.57 -19.63
CA HIS A 116 4.21 7.93 -18.26
C HIS A 116 4.81 9.28 -17.85
N GLY A 117 4.22 9.89 -16.81
CA GLY A 117 4.67 11.18 -16.26
C GLY A 117 5.67 11.06 -15.08
N ALA A 118 6.16 9.86 -14.76
CA ALA A 118 7.10 9.67 -13.67
C ALA A 118 8.46 10.32 -13.97
N THR A 119 9.00 11.08 -13.00
CA THR A 119 10.27 11.79 -13.16
C THR A 119 11.48 10.87 -13.17
N GLY A 120 12.57 11.29 -13.80
CA GLY A 120 13.81 10.50 -13.88
C GLY A 120 14.55 10.30 -12.55
N LYS A 121 14.11 10.96 -11.46
CA LYS A 121 14.70 10.85 -10.12
C LYS A 121 13.91 9.93 -9.17
N GLY A 122 12.70 9.50 -9.56
CA GLY A 122 11.81 8.69 -8.73
C GLY A 122 11.86 7.21 -9.04
N ASN A 123 11.37 6.38 -8.11
CA ASN A 123 11.21 4.94 -8.31
C ASN A 123 10.09 4.60 -9.30
N ASP A 124 9.11 5.49 -9.48
CA ASP A 124 7.91 5.20 -10.25
C ASP A 124 8.20 4.91 -11.72
N GLN A 125 9.18 5.60 -12.32
CA GLN A 125 9.62 5.28 -13.68
C GLN A 125 10.08 3.82 -13.80
N VAL A 126 10.82 3.32 -12.79
CA VAL A 126 11.30 1.93 -12.77
C VAL A 126 10.12 0.97 -12.69
N ARG A 127 9.15 1.25 -11.81
CA ARG A 127 7.94 0.42 -11.62
C ARG A 127 7.08 0.33 -12.88
N PHE A 128 6.86 1.46 -13.56
CA PHE A 128 6.15 1.47 -14.85
C PHE A 128 6.91 0.67 -15.90
N GLU A 129 8.17 0.99 -16.13
CA GLU A 129 8.92 0.44 -17.25
C GLU A 129 9.27 -1.04 -17.08
N LEU A 130 9.59 -1.51 -15.87
CA LEU A 130 9.76 -2.94 -15.60
C LEU A 130 8.45 -3.72 -15.82
N THR A 131 7.31 -3.13 -15.45
CA THR A 131 6.00 -3.74 -15.74
C THR A 131 5.74 -3.82 -17.26
N TYR A 132 6.02 -2.75 -18.02
CA TYR A 132 5.87 -2.77 -19.47
C TYR A 132 6.76 -3.84 -20.13
N GLN A 133 8.02 -3.92 -19.69
CA GLN A 133 8.96 -4.92 -20.20
C GLN A 133 8.54 -6.36 -19.87
N ALA A 134 7.94 -6.58 -18.70
CA ALA A 134 7.46 -7.89 -18.31
C ALA A 134 6.21 -8.33 -19.09
N LEU A 135 5.28 -7.39 -19.38
CA LEU A 135 3.97 -7.72 -19.96
C LEU A 135 3.87 -7.51 -21.47
N ALA A 136 4.66 -6.60 -22.04
CA ALA A 136 4.62 -6.26 -23.46
C ALA A 136 6.00 -5.78 -23.96
N PRO A 137 7.02 -6.65 -24.02
CA PRO A 137 8.37 -6.27 -24.44
C PRO A 137 8.45 -5.80 -25.90
N GLU A 138 7.42 -6.07 -26.70
CA GLU A 138 7.28 -5.62 -28.10
C GLU A 138 6.88 -4.14 -28.20
N LEU A 139 6.28 -3.54 -27.17
CA LEU A 139 5.90 -2.14 -27.17
C LEU A 139 7.10 -1.24 -26.81
N SER A 140 7.25 -0.16 -27.55
CA SER A 140 8.32 0.81 -27.24
C SER A 140 7.89 1.77 -26.12
N ILE A 141 8.85 2.16 -25.28
CA ILE A 141 8.63 3.08 -24.17
C ILE A 141 9.11 4.48 -24.57
N LEU A 142 8.32 5.51 -24.32
CA LEU A 142 8.72 6.92 -24.40
C LEU A 142 8.99 7.47 -23.01
N PRO A 143 10.25 7.49 -22.55
CA PRO A 143 10.61 7.98 -21.24
C PRO A 143 10.73 9.52 -21.24
N VAL A 144 9.61 10.23 -21.28
CA VAL A 144 9.53 11.66 -21.56
C VAL A 144 10.43 12.49 -20.64
N TRP A 145 10.45 12.21 -19.34
CA TRP A 145 11.33 12.86 -18.38
C TRP A 145 12.83 12.56 -18.54
N ARG A 146 13.21 11.68 -19.46
CA ARG A 146 14.61 11.41 -19.83
C ARG A 146 14.92 11.82 -21.27
N ASP A 147 13.94 12.38 -21.98
CA ASP A 147 14.14 12.97 -23.31
C ASP A 147 14.94 14.28 -23.19
N PRO A 148 16.07 14.44 -23.91
CA PRO A 148 16.91 15.63 -23.81
C PRO A 148 16.19 16.94 -24.19
N GLU A 149 15.26 16.91 -25.17
CA GLU A 149 14.50 18.08 -25.57
C GLU A 149 13.48 18.47 -24.49
N PHE A 150 12.82 17.47 -23.88
CA PHE A 150 11.90 17.69 -22.77
C PHE A 150 12.64 18.26 -21.55
N ILE A 151 13.79 17.69 -21.20
CA ILE A 151 14.62 18.20 -20.08
C ILE A 151 15.09 19.63 -20.36
N LYS A 152 15.50 19.94 -21.60
CA LYS A 152 15.88 21.30 -21.97
C LYS A 152 14.74 22.29 -21.81
N ALA A 153 13.51 21.91 -22.16
CA ALA A 153 12.32 22.76 -22.03
C ALA A 153 11.80 22.88 -20.60
N PHE A 154 11.87 21.80 -19.81
CA PHE A 154 11.21 21.67 -18.51
C PHE A 154 12.14 21.35 -17.35
N GLY A 155 13.45 21.50 -17.51
CA GLY A 155 14.45 21.16 -16.47
C GLY A 155 14.32 21.97 -15.18
N GLU A 156 13.68 23.15 -15.22
CA GLU A 156 13.30 23.91 -14.01
C GLU A 156 12.07 23.31 -13.29
N GLY A 157 11.51 22.21 -13.81
CA GLY A 157 10.42 21.48 -13.21
C GLY A 157 9.09 22.24 -13.24
N ARG A 158 8.40 22.30 -12.09
CA ARG A 158 7.05 22.87 -11.98
C ARG A 158 6.91 24.29 -12.55
N LYS A 159 7.92 25.14 -12.38
CA LYS A 159 7.87 26.53 -12.83
C LYS A 159 7.78 26.65 -14.36
N SER A 160 8.66 25.96 -15.09
CA SER A 160 8.64 25.94 -16.55
C SER A 160 7.40 25.28 -17.12
N MET A 161 6.88 24.23 -16.45
CA MET A 161 5.62 23.59 -16.85
C MET A 161 4.40 24.50 -16.67
N LEU A 162 4.32 25.26 -15.58
CA LEU A 162 3.24 26.23 -15.37
C LEU A 162 3.28 27.36 -16.41
N ALA A 163 4.47 27.87 -16.76
CA ALA A 163 4.63 28.85 -17.82
C ALA A 163 4.17 28.30 -19.17
N TYR A 164 4.62 27.09 -19.53
CA TYR A 164 4.19 26.42 -20.75
C TYR A 164 2.67 26.20 -20.80
N ALA A 165 2.08 25.74 -19.71
CA ALA A 165 0.63 25.53 -19.62
C ALA A 165 -0.14 26.85 -19.82
N ALA A 166 0.36 27.97 -19.28
CA ALA A 166 -0.23 29.29 -19.47
C ALA A 166 -0.13 29.75 -20.93
N ASP A 167 1.06 29.64 -21.55
CA ASP A 167 1.31 30.03 -22.93
C ASP A 167 0.44 29.28 -23.94
N HIS A 168 0.18 27.98 -23.67
CA HIS A 168 -0.66 27.12 -24.51
C HIS A 168 -2.11 27.04 -24.06
N ARG A 169 -2.52 27.83 -23.04
CA ARG A 169 -3.88 27.85 -22.47
C ARG A 169 -4.38 26.49 -22.05
N LEU A 170 -3.48 25.67 -21.51
CA LEU A 170 -3.82 24.36 -20.95
C LEU A 170 -4.48 24.54 -19.58
N GLU A 171 -5.59 23.86 -19.37
CA GLU A 171 -6.21 23.82 -18.05
C GLU A 171 -5.47 22.84 -17.16
N VAL A 172 -4.90 23.32 -16.06
CA VAL A 172 -4.17 22.51 -15.09
C VAL A 172 -4.66 22.82 -13.68
N LYS A 173 -4.84 21.78 -12.85
CA LYS A 173 -5.24 21.93 -11.44
C LYS A 173 -4.12 22.47 -10.53
N ALA A 174 -3.00 22.84 -11.09
CA ALA A 174 -1.84 23.24 -10.32
C ALA A 174 -1.98 24.65 -9.76
N SER A 175 -2.04 24.78 -8.44
CA SER A 175 -1.83 26.05 -7.76
C SER A 175 -0.41 26.11 -7.19
N ALA A 176 0.18 27.30 -7.18
CA ALA A 176 1.47 27.58 -6.51
C ALA A 176 1.38 27.41 -4.97
N ALA A 177 0.20 27.10 -4.44
CA ALA A 177 -0.12 27.22 -3.02
C ALA A 177 0.35 26.05 -2.13
N LYS A 178 0.61 24.85 -2.68
CA LYS A 178 1.06 23.71 -1.86
C LYS A 178 2.56 23.48 -2.06
N PRO A 179 3.39 23.66 -1.01
CA PRO A 179 4.84 23.51 -1.09
C PRO A 179 5.30 22.04 -1.01
N TRP A 180 4.48 21.09 -1.43
CA TRP A 180 4.76 19.64 -1.51
C TRP A 180 4.02 19.00 -2.67
N SER A 181 4.47 17.83 -3.10
CA SER A 181 3.77 16.95 -4.02
C SER A 181 2.94 15.93 -3.24
N SER A 182 1.84 15.48 -3.81
CA SER A 182 1.02 14.40 -3.23
C SER A 182 0.62 13.39 -4.29
N ASP A 183 0.55 12.11 -3.89
CA ASP A 183 0.07 10.99 -4.70
C ASP A 183 -0.93 10.18 -3.86
N ASP A 184 -2.15 10.01 -4.38
CA ASP A 184 -3.29 9.46 -3.67
C ASP A 184 -3.82 8.22 -4.40
N ASN A 185 -4.17 7.19 -3.63
CA ASN A 185 -4.88 6.00 -4.10
C ASN A 185 -5.75 5.43 -2.97
N LEU A 186 -6.46 4.34 -3.23
CA LEU A 186 -7.37 3.71 -2.28
C LEU A 186 -6.70 3.42 -0.92
N LEU A 187 -5.44 2.99 -0.93
CA LEU A 187 -4.75 2.51 0.28
C LEU A 187 -4.11 3.63 1.10
N HIS A 188 -3.64 4.69 0.44
CA HIS A 188 -2.89 5.73 1.11
C HIS A 188 -2.81 7.04 0.31
N ILE A 189 -2.32 8.08 0.97
CA ILE A 189 -1.75 9.25 0.31
C ILE A 189 -0.32 9.45 0.77
N SER A 190 0.58 9.72 -0.18
CA SER A 190 1.96 10.12 0.09
C SER A 190 2.16 11.60 -0.16
N TYR A 191 3.02 12.22 0.65
CA TYR A 191 3.45 13.60 0.51
C TYR A 191 4.97 13.64 0.51
N GLU A 192 5.55 14.36 -0.43
CA GLU A 192 7.01 14.53 -0.58
C GLU A 192 7.36 15.87 -1.19
N ALA A 193 8.65 16.16 -1.28
CA ALA A 193 9.24 17.37 -1.87
C ALA A 193 8.99 18.67 -1.07
N GLY A 194 9.63 19.74 -1.52
CA GLY A 194 9.54 21.07 -0.94
C GLY A 194 9.99 21.12 0.51
N LEU A 195 9.15 21.67 1.39
CA LEU A 195 9.50 21.77 2.82
C LEU A 195 9.71 20.40 3.52
N LEU A 196 9.17 19.31 2.94
CA LEU A 196 9.33 17.97 3.49
C LEU A 196 10.71 17.36 3.18
N GLU A 197 11.54 17.98 2.35
CA GLU A 197 12.90 17.51 2.06
C GLU A 197 13.83 17.64 3.28
N ASP A 198 13.52 18.55 4.21
CA ASP A 198 14.21 18.62 5.50
C ASP A 198 13.62 17.59 6.47
N PRO A 199 14.37 16.52 6.84
CA PRO A 199 13.87 15.47 7.72
C PRO A 199 13.62 15.93 9.16
N TRP A 200 14.05 17.12 9.54
CA TRP A 200 13.79 17.71 10.87
C TRP A 200 12.43 18.40 10.98
N ILE A 201 11.80 18.74 9.86
CA ILE A 201 10.49 19.40 9.83
C ILE A 201 9.39 18.36 10.06
N GLY A 202 8.53 18.54 11.08
CA GLY A 202 7.36 17.69 11.32
C GLY A 202 6.30 17.85 10.22
N ALA A 203 5.39 16.89 10.11
CA ALA A 203 4.27 16.95 9.17
C ALA A 203 3.37 18.15 9.47
N PRO A 204 3.22 19.13 8.55
CA PRO A 204 2.33 20.26 8.78
C PRO A 204 0.87 19.81 8.91
N PRO A 205 0.05 20.48 9.76
CA PRO A 205 -1.37 20.15 9.91
C PRO A 205 -2.16 20.13 8.59
N ALA A 206 -1.73 20.89 7.60
CA ALA A 206 -2.34 20.94 6.27
C ALA A 206 -2.17 19.65 5.45
N LEU A 207 -1.27 18.73 5.84
CA LEU A 207 -1.16 17.41 5.20
C LEU A 207 -2.30 16.46 5.62
N PHE A 208 -2.96 16.70 6.74
CA PHE A 208 -4.00 15.83 7.28
C PHE A 208 -5.34 16.04 6.55
N GLU A 209 -5.35 15.79 5.23
CA GLU A 209 -6.54 15.91 4.37
C GLU A 209 -7.35 14.61 4.33
N ARG A 210 -6.69 13.45 4.41
CA ARG A 210 -7.31 12.12 4.37
C ARG A 210 -7.76 11.65 5.75
N MET A 211 -7.07 12.08 6.78
CA MET A 211 -7.31 11.67 8.16
C MET A 211 -7.20 12.87 9.11
N VAL A 212 -7.78 12.77 10.29
CA VAL A 212 -7.57 13.79 11.32
C VAL A 212 -6.20 13.63 11.97
N HIS A 213 -5.62 14.76 12.37
CA HIS A 213 -4.40 14.72 13.18
C HIS A 213 -4.70 14.02 14.52
N PRO A 214 -3.84 13.12 15.05
CA PRO A 214 -4.09 12.37 16.28
C PRO A 214 -4.53 13.22 17.48
N THR A 215 -3.98 14.42 17.61
CA THR A 215 -4.35 15.35 18.71
C THR A 215 -5.77 15.93 18.58
N LYS A 216 -6.38 15.82 17.40
CA LYS A 216 -7.76 16.27 17.14
C LYS A 216 -8.76 15.12 17.03
N ALA A 217 -8.28 13.88 17.17
CA ALA A 217 -9.13 12.70 17.17
C ALA A 217 -10.03 12.65 18.42
N PRO A 218 -11.18 11.94 18.36
CA PRO A 218 -12.12 11.83 19.47
C PRO A 218 -11.48 11.34 20.78
N ASP A 219 -12.03 11.79 21.93
CA ASP A 219 -11.62 11.33 23.26
C ASP A 219 -12.32 10.04 23.69
N GLN A 220 -13.00 9.37 22.76
CA GLN A 220 -13.67 8.11 23.00
C GLN A 220 -13.01 7.01 22.17
N VAL A 221 -12.84 5.83 22.78
CA VAL A 221 -12.33 4.64 22.09
C VAL A 221 -13.42 4.11 21.17
N GLU A 222 -13.08 3.95 19.88
CA GLU A 222 -13.95 3.31 18.91
C GLU A 222 -13.59 1.84 18.78
N ARG A 223 -14.59 0.94 18.93
CA ARG A 223 -14.40 -0.50 18.90
C ARG A 223 -15.25 -1.15 17.82
N PHE A 224 -14.65 -2.12 17.11
CA PHE A 224 -15.34 -3.00 16.17
C PHE A 224 -14.65 -4.35 16.10
N ILE A 225 -15.32 -5.33 15.50
CA ILE A 225 -14.82 -6.69 15.33
C ILE A 225 -14.72 -6.98 13.84
N ILE A 226 -13.52 -7.42 13.39
CA ILE A 226 -13.28 -7.85 12.01
C ILE A 226 -13.32 -9.36 11.97
N LYS A 227 -14.15 -9.93 11.07
CA LYS A 227 -14.18 -11.35 10.75
C LYS A 227 -13.26 -11.62 9.57
N TRP A 228 -12.49 -12.68 9.70
CA TRP A 228 -11.51 -13.16 8.73
C TRP A 228 -11.90 -14.54 8.21
N GLN A 229 -11.69 -14.76 6.92
CA GLN A 229 -11.82 -16.07 6.27
C GLN A 229 -10.65 -16.27 5.31
N ASN A 230 -9.80 -17.27 5.59
CA ASN A 230 -8.61 -17.57 4.80
C ASN A 230 -7.73 -16.33 4.56
N GLY A 231 -7.51 -15.53 5.61
CA GLY A 231 -6.72 -14.29 5.57
C GLY A 231 -7.40 -13.08 4.92
N VAL A 232 -8.65 -13.22 4.47
CA VAL A 232 -9.42 -12.11 3.87
C VAL A 232 -10.37 -11.54 4.92
N PRO A 233 -10.42 -10.21 5.13
CA PRO A 233 -11.41 -9.61 6.00
C PRO A 233 -12.77 -9.56 5.28
N THR A 234 -13.80 -10.19 5.87
CA THR A 234 -15.09 -10.40 5.23
C THR A 234 -16.23 -9.57 5.82
N THR A 235 -16.15 -9.24 7.11
CA THR A 235 -17.23 -8.52 7.80
C THR A 235 -16.65 -7.64 8.89
N VAL A 236 -17.25 -6.47 9.10
CA VAL A 236 -17.07 -5.67 10.31
C VAL A 236 -18.38 -5.62 11.07
N SER A 237 -18.33 -5.91 12.37
CA SER A 237 -19.46 -5.80 13.28
C SER A 237 -19.18 -4.78 14.39
N SER A 238 -20.23 -4.18 14.93
CA SER A 238 -20.10 -3.38 16.15
C SER A 238 -19.66 -4.28 17.32
N ALA A 239 -18.89 -3.71 18.23
CA ALA A 239 -18.48 -4.41 19.45
C ALA A 239 -19.47 -4.07 20.58
N VAL A 240 -20.28 -5.05 20.98
CA VAL A 240 -21.27 -4.93 22.07
C VAL A 240 -20.64 -5.40 23.38
N PRO A 241 -20.58 -4.55 24.42
CA PRO A 241 -19.96 -4.94 25.69
C PRO A 241 -20.77 -6.04 26.37
N ASN A 242 -20.10 -7.12 26.77
CA ASN A 242 -20.62 -8.05 27.72
C ASN A 242 -20.52 -7.46 29.13
N LYS A 243 -21.53 -7.73 30.00
CA LYS A 243 -21.44 -7.32 31.40
C LYS A 243 -20.21 -7.97 32.04
N PRO A 244 -19.38 -7.18 32.73
CA PRO A 244 -18.23 -7.75 33.42
C PRO A 244 -18.67 -8.74 34.48
N GLU A 245 -18.09 -9.93 34.49
CA GLU A 245 -18.16 -10.83 35.63
C GLU A 245 -17.06 -10.43 36.61
N GLY A 246 -17.44 -9.93 37.78
CA GLY A 246 -16.55 -9.59 38.90
C GLY A 246 -15.99 -8.15 38.90
N ASP A 247 -15.27 -7.85 40.00
CA ASP A 247 -14.73 -6.52 40.30
C ASP A 247 -13.56 -6.02 39.44
N LEU A 248 -13.08 -6.83 38.49
CA LEU A 248 -11.88 -6.52 37.69
C LEU A 248 -12.16 -5.63 36.47
N GLY A 249 -13.41 -5.28 36.19
CA GLY A 249 -13.76 -4.45 35.04
C GLY A 249 -13.31 -5.03 33.70
N VAL A 250 -13.13 -6.35 33.59
CA VAL A 250 -12.74 -7.03 32.37
C VAL A 250 -13.85 -6.88 31.36
N LEU A 251 -13.55 -6.18 30.26
CA LEU A 251 -14.48 -5.97 29.19
C LEU A 251 -14.26 -7.02 28.11
N SER A 252 -15.17 -7.99 28.01
CA SER A 252 -15.35 -8.76 26.77
C SER A 252 -16.42 -8.07 25.93
N TYR A 253 -16.24 -8.18 24.58
CA TYR A 253 -17.20 -7.62 23.63
C TYR A 253 -17.56 -8.74 22.63
N GLU A 254 -18.84 -8.81 22.28
CA GLU A 254 -19.34 -9.73 21.27
C GLU A 254 -19.73 -8.98 20.00
N PRO A 255 -19.77 -9.66 18.83
CA PRO A 255 -20.26 -9.07 17.60
C PRO A 255 -21.72 -8.63 17.76
N GLY A 256 -22.00 -7.37 17.43
CA GLY A 256 -23.34 -6.83 17.34
C GLY A 256 -23.81 -6.71 15.90
N ALA A 257 -24.39 -5.57 15.56
CA ALA A 257 -24.86 -5.32 14.20
C ALA A 257 -23.72 -5.35 13.18
N ILE A 258 -23.98 -5.92 12.00
CA ILE A 258 -23.07 -5.86 10.86
C ILE A 258 -23.02 -4.41 10.38
N LEU A 259 -21.80 -3.85 10.31
CA LEU A 259 -21.51 -2.48 9.86
C LEU A 259 -21.03 -2.47 8.42
N SER A 260 -20.37 -3.54 7.98
CA SER A 260 -19.89 -3.68 6.61
C SER A 260 -19.69 -5.16 6.26
N GLU A 261 -19.90 -5.54 4.99
CA GLU A 261 -19.75 -6.90 4.49
C GLU A 261 -19.15 -6.89 3.08
N GLY A 262 -18.23 -7.84 2.82
CA GLY A 262 -17.43 -7.92 1.61
C GLY A 262 -16.13 -7.11 1.72
N PHE A 263 -15.05 -7.62 1.09
CA PHE A 263 -13.69 -7.12 1.32
C PHE A 263 -13.55 -5.61 1.03
N ALA A 264 -14.05 -5.13 -0.11
CA ALA A 264 -13.94 -3.72 -0.46
C ALA A 264 -14.68 -2.83 0.56
N ALA A 265 -15.91 -3.19 0.92
CA ALA A 265 -16.70 -2.43 1.89
C ALA A 265 -16.10 -2.48 3.31
N VAL A 266 -15.50 -3.62 3.70
CA VAL A 266 -14.74 -3.75 4.96
C VAL A 266 -13.53 -2.84 4.94
N PHE A 267 -12.77 -2.81 3.84
CA PHE A 267 -11.64 -1.90 3.69
C PHE A 267 -12.07 -0.44 3.87
N ASP A 268 -13.11 -0.01 3.16
CA ASP A 268 -13.63 1.37 3.21
C ASP A 268 -14.08 1.74 4.64
N TYR A 269 -14.81 0.84 5.32
CA TYR A 269 -15.22 1.09 6.70
C TYR A 269 -14.03 1.26 7.64
N VAL A 270 -13.06 0.35 7.55
CA VAL A 270 -11.86 0.36 8.41
C VAL A 270 -11.00 1.59 8.12
N ASP A 271 -10.85 1.97 6.84
CA ASP A 271 -10.10 3.18 6.44
C ASP A 271 -10.74 4.44 7.02
N LEU A 272 -12.06 4.59 6.90
CA LEU A 272 -12.78 5.72 7.47
C LEU A 272 -12.73 5.75 9.00
N ALA A 273 -12.87 4.58 9.67
CA ALA A 273 -12.75 4.47 11.12
C ALA A 273 -11.35 4.87 11.60
N ALA A 274 -10.31 4.36 10.94
CA ALA A 274 -8.93 4.69 11.24
C ALA A 274 -8.64 6.18 11.01
N ALA A 275 -9.10 6.72 9.89
CA ALA A 275 -8.89 8.12 9.52
C ALA A 275 -9.49 9.10 10.55
N ARG A 276 -10.74 8.88 11.00
CA ARG A 276 -11.38 9.74 12.02
C ARG A 276 -10.77 9.60 13.42
N ASN A 277 -10.05 8.49 13.68
CA ASN A 277 -9.32 8.26 14.92
C ASN A 277 -7.83 8.66 14.85
N GLY A 278 -7.39 9.27 13.74
CA GLY A 278 -6.02 9.74 13.56
C GLY A 278 -4.99 8.62 13.38
N VAL A 279 -5.41 7.41 12.99
CA VAL A 279 -4.54 6.25 12.81
C VAL A 279 -3.97 6.20 11.40
N GLY A 280 -2.67 5.89 11.27
CA GLY A 280 -2.05 5.56 9.99
C GLY A 280 -1.15 6.65 9.39
N SER A 281 -0.76 7.67 10.15
CA SER A 281 0.26 8.65 9.73
C SER A 281 1.67 8.12 10.02
N LEU A 282 2.57 8.23 9.05
CA LEU A 282 3.95 7.75 9.13
C LEU A 282 4.90 8.64 8.35
N GLY A 283 5.74 9.40 9.08
CA GLY A 283 6.90 10.09 8.52
C GLY A 283 8.12 9.15 8.50
N LEU A 284 8.79 9.02 7.37
CA LEU A 284 9.99 8.20 7.27
C LEU A 284 11.00 8.72 6.24
N VAL A 285 12.25 8.33 6.44
CA VAL A 285 13.31 8.43 5.44
C VAL A 285 13.55 7.03 4.90
N GLU A 286 13.51 6.88 3.58
CA GLU A 286 13.66 5.60 2.89
C GLU A 286 14.78 5.63 1.85
N SER A 287 15.32 4.48 1.52
CA SER A 287 16.32 4.32 0.46
C SER A 287 15.61 4.04 -0.86
N ARG A 288 15.65 4.99 -1.80
CA ARG A 288 15.11 4.77 -3.15
C ARG A 288 15.96 3.79 -3.93
N TYR A 289 15.33 3.00 -4.78
CA TYR A 289 16.02 2.02 -5.63
C TYR A 289 17.02 2.69 -6.58
N VAL A 290 16.77 3.93 -6.97
CA VAL A 290 17.69 4.74 -7.77
C VAL A 290 18.92 5.26 -6.99
N GLY A 291 19.12 4.84 -5.74
CA GLY A 291 20.35 5.04 -4.97
C GLY A 291 20.40 6.26 -4.05
N MET A 292 19.31 7.02 -3.91
CA MET A 292 19.26 8.17 -2.99
C MET A 292 18.32 7.92 -1.81
N LYS A 293 18.54 8.64 -0.71
CA LYS A 293 17.56 8.72 0.37
C LYS A 293 16.54 9.81 0.10
N SER A 294 15.30 9.55 0.47
CA SER A 294 14.24 10.56 0.42
C SER A 294 13.38 10.49 1.67
N ARG A 295 12.79 11.61 2.04
CA ARG A 295 11.79 11.65 3.09
C ARG A 295 10.40 11.77 2.47
N GLY A 296 9.47 10.99 3.03
CA GLY A 296 8.05 11.07 2.73
C GLY A 296 7.20 11.05 3.99
N GLU A 297 6.01 11.62 3.89
CA GLU A 297 4.93 11.48 4.86
C GLU A 297 3.81 10.67 4.21
N TYR A 298 3.37 9.60 4.87
CA TYR A 298 2.42 8.63 4.34
C TYR A 298 1.23 8.50 5.28
N HIS A 299 0.02 8.62 4.76
CA HIS A 299 -1.22 8.38 5.51
C HIS A 299 -1.92 7.16 4.91
N ALA A 300 -1.91 6.04 5.65
CA ALA A 300 -2.47 4.76 5.24
C ALA A 300 -3.37 4.17 6.35
N PRO A 301 -4.53 4.80 6.63
CA PRO A 301 -5.35 4.47 7.78
C PRO A 301 -5.83 3.01 7.79
N GLY A 302 -6.56 2.58 6.76
CA GLY A 302 -7.14 1.23 6.67
C GLY A 302 -6.09 0.14 6.64
N HIS A 303 -5.02 0.33 5.85
CA HIS A 303 -3.94 -0.63 5.77
C HIS A 303 -3.26 -0.84 7.13
N THR A 304 -3.01 0.23 7.88
CA THR A 304 -2.39 0.15 9.23
C THR A 304 -3.22 -0.71 10.17
N VAL A 305 -4.53 -0.53 10.19
CA VAL A 305 -5.43 -1.28 11.07
C VAL A 305 -5.54 -2.74 10.63
N LEU A 306 -5.77 -2.98 9.32
CA LEU A 306 -5.88 -4.34 8.79
C LEU A 306 -4.59 -5.13 8.99
N LEU A 307 -3.42 -4.51 8.82
CA LEU A 307 -2.13 -5.15 9.08
C LEU A 307 -1.98 -5.57 10.54
N ALA A 308 -2.33 -4.71 11.49
CA ALA A 308 -2.28 -5.02 12.91
C ALA A 308 -3.23 -6.18 13.27
N ALA A 309 -4.47 -6.10 12.80
CA ALA A 309 -5.49 -7.12 13.07
C ALA A 309 -5.17 -8.48 12.40
N HIS A 310 -4.64 -8.46 11.19
CA HIS A 310 -4.24 -9.67 10.46
C HIS A 310 -3.05 -10.39 11.12
N ARG A 311 -2.03 -9.65 11.55
CA ARG A 311 -0.91 -10.23 12.33
C ARG A 311 -1.38 -10.96 13.56
N ASP A 312 -2.39 -10.44 14.21
CA ASP A 312 -2.88 -10.95 15.48
C ASP A 312 -3.71 -12.22 15.31
N ILE A 313 -4.55 -12.32 14.25
CA ILE A 313 -5.26 -13.59 13.94
C ILE A 313 -4.31 -14.67 13.42
N GLU A 314 -3.28 -14.33 12.66
CA GLU A 314 -2.25 -15.28 12.23
C GLU A 314 -1.50 -15.89 13.41
N ALA A 315 -1.15 -15.08 14.40
CA ALA A 315 -0.46 -15.56 15.60
C ALA A 315 -1.24 -16.66 16.34
N LEU A 316 -2.57 -16.68 16.19
CA LEU A 316 -3.43 -17.70 16.77
C LEU A 316 -3.55 -18.96 15.90
N CYS A 317 -3.46 -18.82 14.57
CA CYS A 317 -3.77 -19.86 13.59
C CYS A 317 -2.54 -20.57 13.01
N LEU A 318 -1.36 -19.95 13.04
CA LEU A 318 -0.15 -20.45 12.41
C LEU A 318 0.85 -20.97 13.45
N THR A 319 1.65 -21.96 13.07
CA THR A 319 2.79 -22.41 13.91
C THR A 319 3.87 -21.34 13.95
N GLY A 320 4.62 -21.28 15.05
CA GLY A 320 5.72 -20.32 15.20
C GLY A 320 6.81 -20.46 14.11
N SER A 321 7.07 -21.69 13.65
CA SER A 321 8.03 -21.92 12.54
C SER A 321 7.54 -21.35 11.22
N LEU A 322 6.23 -21.47 10.92
CA LEU A 322 5.63 -20.92 9.70
C LEU A 322 5.62 -19.37 9.73
N ILE A 323 5.32 -18.78 10.90
CA ILE A 323 5.36 -17.33 11.07
C ILE A 323 6.78 -16.80 10.78
N LEU A 324 7.82 -17.41 11.36
CA LEU A 324 9.20 -17.00 11.15
C LEU A 324 9.67 -17.16 9.70
N ASP A 325 9.27 -18.24 9.01
CA ASP A 325 9.62 -18.42 7.60
C ASP A 325 8.91 -17.40 6.72
N LYS A 326 7.63 -17.13 6.99
CA LYS A 326 6.84 -16.11 6.32
C LYS A 326 7.45 -14.70 6.49
N GLU A 327 7.85 -14.32 7.70
CA GLU A 327 8.47 -13.01 7.97
C GLU A 327 9.75 -12.81 7.18
N ARG A 328 10.60 -13.83 7.05
CA ARG A 328 11.82 -13.76 6.23
C ARG A 328 11.51 -13.51 4.76
N ARG A 329 10.54 -14.26 4.20
CA ARG A 329 10.12 -14.10 2.79
C ARG A 329 9.41 -12.78 2.54
N ALA A 330 8.71 -12.26 3.53
CA ALA A 330 8.04 -10.97 3.45
C ALA A 330 9.01 -9.80 3.20
N VAL A 331 10.24 -9.86 3.74
CA VAL A 331 11.28 -8.85 3.50
C VAL A 331 11.72 -8.86 2.03
N ASP A 332 11.98 -10.05 1.47
CA ASP A 332 12.38 -10.20 0.07
C ASP A 332 11.23 -9.78 -0.86
N PHE A 333 10.01 -10.22 -0.56
CA PHE A 333 8.81 -9.81 -1.28
C PHE A 333 8.62 -8.29 -1.27
N ALA A 334 8.65 -7.65 -0.10
CA ALA A 334 8.48 -6.22 0.04
C ALA A 334 9.55 -5.43 -0.72
N THR A 335 10.81 -5.92 -0.70
CA THR A 335 11.93 -5.31 -1.42
C THR A 335 11.73 -5.41 -2.93
N SER A 336 11.33 -6.57 -3.43
CA SER A 336 11.05 -6.77 -4.86
C SER A 336 9.90 -5.89 -5.33
N VAL A 337 8.80 -5.81 -4.56
CA VAL A 337 7.66 -4.95 -4.85
C VAL A 337 8.05 -3.47 -4.86
N TYR A 338 8.80 -3.02 -3.85
CA TYR A 338 9.28 -1.64 -3.77
C TYR A 338 10.11 -1.25 -4.98
N ASN A 339 10.96 -2.16 -5.45
CA ASN A 339 11.87 -1.98 -6.58
C ASN A 339 11.19 -2.12 -7.96
N GLY A 340 9.91 -2.49 -8.02
CA GLY A 340 9.14 -2.57 -9.27
C GLY A 340 9.09 -3.95 -9.93
N TYR A 341 9.53 -5.00 -9.24
CA TYR A 341 9.58 -6.37 -9.75
C TYR A 341 8.30 -7.17 -9.47
N TRP A 342 7.12 -6.54 -9.56
CA TRP A 342 5.84 -7.21 -9.29
C TRP A 342 5.62 -8.46 -10.15
N TYR A 343 6.02 -8.42 -11.43
CA TYR A 343 5.87 -9.48 -12.41
C TYR A 343 7.14 -10.32 -12.61
N ASP A 344 8.08 -10.25 -11.67
CA ASP A 344 9.23 -11.17 -11.67
C ASP A 344 8.86 -12.54 -11.08
N ALA A 345 9.46 -13.60 -11.61
CA ALA A 345 9.17 -14.99 -11.20
C ALA A 345 9.38 -15.23 -9.69
N ALA A 346 10.40 -14.61 -9.08
CA ALA A 346 10.64 -14.74 -7.64
C ALA A 346 9.53 -14.06 -6.83
N THR A 347 9.04 -12.90 -7.27
CA THR A 347 7.93 -12.18 -6.64
C THR A 347 6.64 -12.97 -6.76
N GLU A 348 6.38 -13.60 -7.89
CA GLU A 348 5.22 -14.49 -8.09
C GLU A 348 5.28 -15.72 -7.19
N ALA A 349 6.46 -16.33 -7.03
CA ALA A 349 6.66 -17.44 -6.12
C ALA A 349 6.40 -17.02 -4.65
N HIS A 350 6.88 -15.83 -4.24
CA HIS A 350 6.59 -15.28 -2.92
C HIS A 350 5.09 -15.06 -2.71
N ARG A 351 4.38 -14.47 -3.68
CA ARG A 351 2.93 -14.26 -3.58
C ARG A 351 2.18 -15.59 -3.38
N THR A 352 2.52 -16.60 -4.18
CA THR A 352 1.92 -17.93 -4.08
C THR A 352 2.17 -18.55 -2.71
N TYR A 353 3.39 -18.47 -2.20
CA TYR A 353 3.73 -18.95 -0.86
C TYR A 353 2.94 -18.22 0.23
N LEU A 354 2.92 -16.88 0.20
CA LEU A 354 2.24 -16.06 1.19
C LEU A 354 0.72 -16.36 1.20
N GLN A 355 0.12 -16.51 0.04
CA GLN A 355 -1.30 -16.89 -0.08
C GLN A 355 -1.57 -18.29 0.48
N ALA A 356 -0.70 -19.27 0.22
CA ALA A 356 -0.84 -20.63 0.72
C ALA A 356 -0.84 -20.70 2.26
N THR A 357 -0.14 -19.78 2.93
CA THR A 357 -0.12 -19.72 4.41
C THR A 357 -1.46 -19.31 5.02
N GLN A 358 -2.40 -18.79 4.22
CA GLN A 358 -3.65 -18.20 4.70
C GLN A 358 -4.80 -19.19 4.87
N ALA A 359 -4.64 -20.43 4.43
CA ALA A 359 -5.71 -21.44 4.40
C ALA A 359 -6.40 -21.67 5.76
N THR A 360 -5.71 -21.45 6.87
CA THR A 360 -6.23 -21.61 8.24
C THR A 360 -6.44 -20.29 8.98
N VAL A 361 -6.13 -19.15 8.37
CA VAL A 361 -6.26 -17.84 9.01
C VAL A 361 -7.71 -17.37 8.96
N THR A 362 -8.52 -17.94 9.84
CA THR A 362 -9.98 -17.72 9.92
C THR A 362 -10.38 -17.48 11.37
N GLY A 363 -11.21 -16.46 11.60
CA GLY A 363 -11.65 -16.12 12.95
C GLY A 363 -12.06 -14.66 13.07
N GLU A 364 -11.90 -14.10 14.25
CA GLU A 364 -12.29 -12.72 14.57
C GLU A 364 -11.19 -12.02 15.37
N THR A 365 -11.01 -10.71 15.06
CA THR A 365 -10.17 -9.81 15.84
C THR A 365 -10.99 -8.63 16.33
N ARG A 366 -10.85 -8.27 17.60
CA ARG A 366 -11.46 -7.10 18.20
C ARG A 366 -10.46 -5.95 18.21
N VAL A 367 -10.80 -4.91 17.48
CA VAL A 367 -9.98 -3.71 17.28
C VAL A 367 -10.53 -2.57 18.13
N ALA A 368 -9.63 -1.84 18.78
CA ALA A 368 -9.91 -0.56 19.42
C ALA A 368 -9.00 0.52 18.86
N LEU A 369 -9.58 1.65 18.47
CA LEU A 369 -8.89 2.79 17.91
C LEU A 369 -8.97 3.97 18.88
N TYR A 370 -7.85 4.62 19.15
CA TYR A 370 -7.81 5.80 20.00
C TYR A 370 -6.60 6.69 19.67
N LYS A 371 -6.86 7.92 19.23
CA LYS A 371 -5.84 8.98 19.08
C LYS A 371 -4.56 8.50 18.40
N GLY A 372 -4.69 7.94 17.22
CA GLY A 372 -3.56 7.46 16.39
C GLY A 372 -3.08 6.05 16.73
N ASN A 373 -3.65 5.39 17.75
CA ASN A 373 -3.25 4.05 18.15
C ASN A 373 -4.25 3.00 17.68
N VAL A 374 -3.71 1.82 17.34
CA VAL A 374 -4.45 0.58 17.09
C VAL A 374 -4.16 -0.39 18.24
N MET A 375 -5.19 -0.87 18.90
CA MET A 375 -5.09 -1.87 19.95
C MET A 375 -5.91 -3.09 19.54
N ILE A 376 -5.32 -4.28 19.60
CA ILE A 376 -6.05 -5.53 19.39
C ILE A 376 -6.40 -6.11 20.77
N GLU A 377 -7.65 -5.89 21.17
CA GLU A 377 -8.13 -6.25 22.51
C GLU A 377 -8.55 -7.73 22.63
N GLY A 378 -8.68 -8.45 21.50
CA GLY A 378 -9.06 -9.85 21.52
C GLY A 378 -9.00 -10.50 20.14
N ARG A 379 -8.84 -11.81 20.14
CA ARG A 379 -8.86 -12.68 18.96
C ARG A 379 -9.47 -14.00 19.31
N ARG A 380 -10.16 -14.61 18.36
CA ARG A 380 -10.68 -15.99 18.46
C ARG A 380 -10.74 -16.65 17.10
N SER A 381 -10.54 -17.95 17.07
CA SER A 381 -10.58 -18.75 15.84
C SER A 381 -11.07 -20.16 16.15
N PRO A 382 -11.93 -20.73 15.28
CA PRO A 382 -12.25 -22.16 15.33
C PRO A 382 -11.04 -23.04 14.94
N LEU A 383 -10.00 -22.45 14.32
CA LEU A 383 -8.78 -23.11 13.87
C LEU A 383 -7.56 -22.70 14.72
N ALA A 384 -7.81 -22.22 15.94
CA ALA A 384 -6.75 -21.79 16.86
C ALA A 384 -5.82 -22.95 17.22
N LEU A 385 -4.52 -22.67 17.20
CA LEU A 385 -3.49 -23.58 17.73
C LEU A 385 -3.25 -23.36 19.24
N TYR A 386 -4.09 -22.54 19.88
CA TYR A 386 -4.03 -22.24 21.31
C TYR A 386 -4.93 -23.19 22.10
N ASP A 387 -4.31 -24.08 22.89
CA ASP A 387 -5.00 -24.95 23.85
C ASP A 387 -4.80 -24.43 25.27
N ALA A 388 -5.88 -23.89 25.86
CA ALA A 388 -5.84 -23.30 27.19
C ALA A 388 -5.36 -24.31 28.27
N ALA A 389 -5.64 -25.59 28.09
CA ALA A 389 -5.21 -26.64 29.04
C ALA A 389 -3.71 -26.96 28.94
N ILE A 390 -3.07 -26.62 27.81
CA ILE A 390 -1.60 -26.71 27.63
C ILE A 390 -0.94 -25.42 28.05
N ALA A 391 -1.57 -24.26 27.74
CA ALA A 391 -0.99 -22.94 27.94
C ALA A 391 -1.09 -22.43 29.40
N THR A 392 -1.91 -23.08 30.23
CA THR A 392 -2.06 -22.65 31.63
C THR A 392 -0.73 -22.73 32.39
N MET A 393 -0.50 -21.73 33.26
CA MET A 393 0.61 -21.72 34.22
C MET A 393 0.24 -22.45 35.56
N ASP A 394 -1.00 -22.84 35.70
CA ASP A 394 -1.46 -23.60 36.88
C ASP A 394 -0.96 -25.04 36.83
N GLY A 395 -0.73 -25.66 38.01
CA GLY A 395 -0.11 -26.96 38.13
C GLY A 395 -0.89 -28.16 37.56
N GLU A 396 -2.16 -27.95 37.19
CA GLU A 396 -3.07 -29.00 36.67
C GLU A 396 -3.15 -29.04 35.13
N GLY A 397 -2.26 -28.33 34.43
CA GLY A 397 -2.25 -28.27 32.94
C GLY A 397 -1.81 -29.61 32.30
N LYS A 398 -2.10 -29.79 31.01
CA LYS A 398 -1.70 -30.99 30.23
C LYS A 398 -0.19 -31.01 29.89
N TYR A 399 0.52 -29.91 30.11
CA TYR A 399 1.95 -29.81 29.80
C TYR A 399 2.80 -30.53 30.85
N ARG A 400 3.62 -31.46 30.41
CA ARG A 400 4.53 -32.21 31.28
C ARG A 400 5.84 -31.46 31.42
N GLN A 401 6.04 -30.78 32.53
CA GLN A 401 7.20 -29.92 32.78
C GLN A 401 8.54 -30.70 32.80
N GLU A 402 8.53 -31.98 33.24
CA GLU A 402 9.71 -32.84 33.25
C GLU A 402 10.32 -33.07 31.87
N ASP A 403 9.52 -33.07 30.80
CA ASP A 403 10.00 -33.28 29.42
C ASP A 403 10.95 -32.17 28.97
N ALA A 404 10.83 -30.98 29.51
CA ALA A 404 11.75 -29.84 29.24
C ALA A 404 13.21 -30.12 29.67
N THR A 405 13.44 -30.96 30.66
CA THR A 405 14.77 -31.29 31.15
C THR A 405 15.64 -31.94 30.08
N GLY A 406 15.13 -32.94 29.36
CA GLY A 406 15.82 -33.57 28.23
C GLY A 406 16.06 -32.61 27.05
N PHE A 407 15.03 -31.88 26.70
CA PHE A 407 15.09 -30.85 25.65
C PHE A 407 16.19 -29.81 25.93
N ILE A 408 16.20 -29.22 27.14
CA ILE A 408 17.22 -28.20 27.53
C ILE A 408 18.63 -28.79 27.52
N ARG A 409 18.83 -30.05 27.99
CA ARG A 409 20.12 -30.70 27.96
C ARG A 409 20.67 -30.83 26.55
N LEU A 410 19.85 -31.26 25.58
CA LEU A 410 20.28 -31.45 24.20
C LEU A 410 20.57 -30.09 23.54
N HIS A 411 19.68 -29.12 23.67
CA HIS A 411 19.88 -27.78 23.11
C HIS A 411 21.02 -27.00 23.78
N GLY A 412 21.38 -27.33 25.03
CA GLY A 412 22.52 -26.75 25.73
C GLY A 412 23.89 -27.38 25.36
N LEU A 413 23.94 -28.50 24.62
CA LEU A 413 25.20 -29.14 24.24
C LEU A 413 26.16 -28.23 23.48
N PRO A 414 25.76 -27.54 22.41
CA PRO A 414 26.64 -26.63 21.69
C PRO A 414 27.21 -25.52 22.57
N LEU A 415 26.41 -25.00 23.50
CA LEU A 415 26.82 -23.95 24.42
C LEU A 415 27.88 -24.46 25.41
N ARG A 416 27.73 -25.69 25.94
CA ARG A 416 28.72 -26.31 26.83
C ARG A 416 30.01 -26.60 26.09
N VAL A 417 29.95 -27.19 24.88
CA VAL A 417 31.15 -27.44 24.06
C VAL A 417 31.87 -26.14 23.73
N ARG A 418 31.12 -25.10 23.35
CA ARG A 418 31.70 -23.77 23.09
C ARG A 418 32.43 -23.24 24.32
N ARG A 419 31.86 -23.32 25.51
CA ARG A 419 32.52 -22.90 26.77
C ARG A 419 33.78 -23.68 27.07
N GLN A 420 33.74 -25.00 26.86
CA GLN A 420 34.92 -25.90 27.12
C GLN A 420 36.07 -25.61 26.15
N VAL A 421 35.78 -25.42 24.86
CA VAL A 421 36.78 -25.28 23.80
C VAL A 421 37.30 -23.84 23.65
N GLN A 422 36.39 -22.89 23.72
CA GLN A 422 36.71 -21.47 23.42
C GLN A 422 36.81 -20.58 24.67
N GLY A 423 36.50 -21.10 25.86
CA GLY A 423 36.56 -20.34 27.11
C GLY A 423 35.56 -19.19 27.23
N ARG A 424 34.58 -19.13 26.33
CA ARG A 424 33.59 -18.03 26.23
C ARG A 424 32.17 -18.50 26.55
#